data_bff1c9841d92ace6495ffb95b57d4a5d
#
_entry.id   bff1c9841d92ace6495ffb95b57d4a5d
#
_cell.length_a   1.000
_cell.length_b   1.000
_cell.length_c   1.000
_cell.angle_alpha   90.00
_cell.angle_beta   90.00
_cell.angle_gamma   90.00
#
_symmetry.space_group_name_H-M   'P 1'
#
loop_
_entity.id
_entity.type
_entity.pdbx_description
1 polymer ?
#
loop_
_entity_poly.entity_id
_entity_poly.type
_entity_poly.pdbx_seq_one_letter_code
_entity_poly.pdbx_strand_id
1 'polypeptide(L)'
;MSINNSYFSRNNTIIYNDLTNTGRNPVTELYYGEDGIVNPRGFSRFIFDIDLSLLIEKVNNGIVSTGCTSAMTHTLNMTNTSYFDKDFLNTSTSQGRYRATSFDLFLFRIPPNNSTIPPTPQIWDEGVGYDFISANTPIPNDKNYSDRPSNWSAITTIDTWEEPGIYSNTNSGSFNYNSLQVIDTQHFEFGDENIDFDMTNEINSILNGSITTPVGWGIAYLPQVESLSGTTGTYSVGFFTRHTQTFYEPYLQTNYNDLIEDDRNMFVLGKINKLYLYVYEDGDFKNLDFNPFVEL
;
A
#
# COMPACT_ATOMS: atom_id res chain seq x y z
N MET A 1 -17.01 8.88 -17.09
CA MET A 1 -16.11 8.70 -15.94
C MET A 1 -15.57 7.29 -16.04
N SER A 2 -14.28 7.16 -16.19
CA SER A 2 -13.60 5.86 -16.35
C SER A 2 -12.85 5.48 -15.09
N ILE A 3 -12.62 4.18 -14.91
CA ILE A 3 -11.95 3.60 -13.76
C ILE A 3 -10.70 2.88 -14.25
N ASN A 4 -9.59 3.05 -13.54
CA ASN A 4 -8.39 2.26 -13.71
C ASN A 4 -7.97 1.68 -12.36
N ASN A 5 -7.72 0.39 -12.32
CA ASN A 5 -7.20 -0.26 -11.12
C ASN A 5 -5.71 -0.58 -11.30
N SER A 6 -4.91 -0.14 -10.34
CA SER A 6 -3.49 -0.47 -10.21
C SER A 6 -3.30 -1.40 -9.01
N TYR A 7 -2.67 -2.56 -9.24
CA TYR A 7 -2.53 -3.60 -8.23
C TYR A 7 -1.19 -3.49 -7.49
N PHE A 8 -1.09 -4.16 -6.36
CA PHE A 8 0.14 -4.17 -5.59
C PHE A 8 1.24 -4.94 -6.34
N SER A 9 2.41 -4.34 -6.45
CA SER A 9 3.61 -4.99 -6.99
C SER A 9 4.28 -5.88 -5.97
N ARG A 10 4.21 -5.52 -4.67
CA ARG A 10 4.73 -6.27 -3.53
C ARG A 10 4.05 -5.84 -2.24
N ASN A 11 4.10 -6.72 -1.24
CA ASN A 11 3.65 -6.43 0.12
C ASN A 11 4.39 -7.28 1.16
N ASN A 12 4.39 -6.82 2.40
CA ASN A 12 4.86 -7.59 3.55
C ASN A 12 4.23 -7.07 4.84
N THR A 13 4.12 -7.91 5.85
CA THR A 13 3.79 -7.51 7.21
C THR A 13 5.04 -7.64 8.07
N ILE A 14 5.52 -6.53 8.62
CA ILE A 14 6.66 -6.50 9.53
C ILE A 14 6.17 -6.55 10.96
N ILE A 15 6.81 -7.38 11.77
CA ILE A 15 6.40 -7.70 13.14
C ILE A 15 7.43 -7.13 14.11
N TYR A 16 6.97 -6.44 15.14
CA TYR A 16 7.82 -5.78 16.13
C TYR A 16 8.91 -6.70 16.69
N ASN A 17 10.16 -6.29 16.56
CA ASN A 17 11.34 -7.03 17.01
C ASN A 17 11.47 -8.46 16.47
N ASP A 18 10.77 -8.79 15.39
CA ASP A 18 10.84 -10.09 14.75
C ASP A 18 11.57 -9.99 13.40
N LEU A 19 12.27 -11.05 13.06
CA LEU A 19 13.00 -11.19 11.79
C LEU A 19 12.20 -12.01 10.77
N THR A 20 10.96 -12.32 11.07
CA THR A 20 10.07 -13.09 10.20
C THR A 20 9.63 -12.24 9.01
N ASN A 21 9.53 -12.88 7.86
CA ASN A 21 8.96 -12.33 6.66
C ASN A 21 7.65 -13.03 6.34
N THR A 22 6.62 -12.27 6.02
CA THR A 22 5.28 -12.77 5.67
C THR A 22 4.82 -12.30 4.29
N GLY A 23 5.76 -11.96 3.40
CA GLY A 23 5.48 -11.31 2.12
C GLY A 23 4.52 -12.06 1.22
N ARG A 24 4.49 -13.40 1.29
CA ARG A 24 3.57 -14.26 0.50
C ARG A 24 2.34 -14.74 1.26
N ASN A 25 2.10 -14.24 2.45
CA ASN A 25 0.88 -14.59 3.15
C ASN A 25 -0.34 -14.01 2.41
N PRO A 26 -1.39 -14.80 2.13
CA PRO A 26 -2.61 -14.32 1.47
C PRO A 26 -3.41 -13.30 2.29
N VAL A 27 -3.09 -13.17 3.56
CA VAL A 27 -3.72 -12.25 4.50
C VAL A 27 -2.66 -11.48 5.28
N THR A 28 -2.79 -10.18 5.40
CA THR A 28 -2.06 -9.39 6.39
C THR A 28 -2.87 -9.30 7.68
N GLU A 29 -2.19 -9.38 8.82
CA GLU A 29 -2.78 -9.18 10.13
C GLU A 29 -2.10 -7.98 10.79
N LEU A 30 -2.85 -6.90 10.99
CA LEU A 30 -2.44 -5.80 11.83
C LEU A 30 -2.92 -6.07 13.25
N TYR A 31 -2.00 -6.14 14.19
CA TYR A 31 -2.31 -6.43 15.59
C TYR A 31 -1.50 -5.56 16.55
N TYR A 32 -2.01 -5.48 17.78
CA TYR A 32 -1.34 -4.89 18.94
C TYR A 32 -1.75 -5.64 20.21
N GLY A 33 -0.89 -5.58 21.22
CA GLY A 33 -1.18 -6.14 22.54
C GLY A 33 -0.17 -7.17 23.03
N GLU A 34 -0.53 -7.88 24.11
CA GLU A 34 0.30 -8.92 24.69
C GLU A 34 -0.16 -10.30 24.22
N ASP A 35 0.68 -10.96 23.44
CA ASP A 35 0.59 -12.39 23.18
C ASP A 35 1.55 -13.09 24.16
N GLY A 36 1.04 -13.58 25.26
CA GLY A 36 1.86 -14.16 26.34
C GLY A 36 2.56 -15.47 26.00
N ILE A 37 2.48 -15.95 24.75
CA ILE A 37 3.13 -17.18 24.32
C ILE A 37 4.36 -16.87 23.47
N VAL A 38 4.37 -15.82 22.65
CA VAL A 38 5.37 -15.59 21.64
C VAL A 38 6.05 -14.23 21.76
N ASN A 39 5.32 -13.18 22.09
CA ASN A 39 5.85 -11.84 22.30
C ASN A 39 5.11 -11.15 23.44
N PRO A 40 5.79 -10.79 24.53
CA PRO A 40 5.13 -10.15 25.67
C PRO A 40 4.55 -8.76 25.33
N ARG A 41 4.92 -8.17 24.22
CA ARG A 41 4.34 -6.93 23.68
C ARG A 41 4.66 -6.90 22.20
N GLY A 42 3.66 -7.00 21.36
CA GLY A 42 3.86 -7.00 19.93
C GLY A 42 2.86 -6.12 19.21
N PHE A 43 3.27 -5.67 18.07
CA PHE A 43 2.42 -5.06 17.06
C PHE A 43 3.00 -5.35 15.67
N SER A 44 2.21 -5.14 14.67
CA SER A 44 2.64 -5.33 13.28
C SER A 44 2.30 -4.11 12.44
N ARG A 45 3.04 -3.92 11.35
CA ARG A 45 2.81 -2.90 10.34
C ARG A 45 2.79 -3.56 8.98
N PHE A 46 1.89 -3.15 8.13
CA PHE A 46 1.82 -3.62 6.75
C PHE A 46 2.54 -2.63 5.84
N ILE A 47 3.36 -3.14 4.94
CA ILE A 47 4.04 -2.34 3.91
C ILE A 47 3.68 -2.89 2.53
N PHE A 48 3.55 -2.00 1.56
CA PHE A 48 3.19 -2.36 0.20
C PHE A 48 3.73 -1.35 -0.82
N ASP A 49 3.73 -1.77 -2.07
CA ASP A 49 4.04 -0.94 -3.22
C ASP A 49 3.02 -1.21 -4.33
N ILE A 50 2.74 -0.21 -5.14
CA ILE A 50 1.70 -0.27 -6.18
C ILE A 50 2.37 -0.13 -7.55
N ASP A 51 1.97 -0.97 -8.49
CA ASP A 51 2.38 -0.81 -9.89
C ASP A 51 1.57 0.31 -10.56
N LEU A 52 2.18 1.47 -10.69
CA LEU A 52 1.61 2.64 -11.34
C LEU A 52 2.01 2.75 -12.83
N SER A 53 2.73 1.78 -13.37
CA SER A 53 3.32 1.87 -14.73
C SER A 53 2.27 2.12 -15.80
N LEU A 54 1.17 1.38 -15.79
CA LEU A 54 0.07 1.54 -16.73
C LEU A 54 -0.66 2.89 -16.57
N LEU A 55 -0.82 3.36 -15.34
CA LEU A 55 -1.45 4.66 -15.07
C LEU A 55 -0.56 5.80 -15.59
N ILE A 56 0.74 5.73 -15.32
CA ILE A 56 1.74 6.69 -15.82
C ILE A 56 1.77 6.68 -17.35
N GLU A 57 1.72 5.50 -17.97
CA GLU A 57 1.66 5.37 -19.42
C GLU A 57 0.41 6.03 -20.01
N LYS A 58 -0.76 5.80 -19.42
CA LYS A 58 -2.02 6.44 -19.85
C LYS A 58 -1.98 7.96 -19.71
N VAL A 59 -1.33 8.46 -18.67
CA VAL A 59 -1.11 9.91 -18.47
C VAL A 59 -0.16 10.45 -19.54
N ASN A 60 0.97 9.80 -19.78
CA ASN A 60 1.96 10.22 -20.77
C ASN A 60 1.40 10.20 -22.20
N ASN A 61 0.53 9.26 -22.50
CA ASN A 61 -0.15 9.15 -23.80
C ASN A 61 -1.34 10.11 -23.93
N GLY A 62 -1.63 10.91 -22.90
CA GLY A 62 -2.73 11.87 -22.91
C GLY A 62 -4.13 11.25 -22.86
N ILE A 63 -4.23 9.93 -22.57
CA ILE A 63 -5.50 9.22 -22.39
C ILE A 63 -6.16 9.70 -21.08
N VAL A 64 -5.35 9.93 -20.07
CA VAL A 64 -5.75 10.54 -18.80
C VAL A 64 -5.18 11.96 -18.77
N SER A 65 -6.05 12.95 -18.81
CA SER A 65 -5.62 14.34 -18.85
C SER A 65 -5.15 14.82 -17.48
N THR A 66 -3.88 15.18 -17.38
CA THR A 66 -3.30 15.82 -16.19
C THR A 66 -3.74 17.27 -16.02
N GLY A 67 -4.24 17.91 -17.06
CA GLY A 67 -4.78 19.27 -17.02
C GLY A 67 -6.05 19.39 -16.16
N CYS A 68 -6.68 18.26 -15.85
CA CYS A 68 -7.81 18.14 -14.94
C CYS A 68 -7.45 17.34 -13.67
N THR A 69 -6.26 17.55 -13.13
CA THR A 69 -5.81 16.87 -11.88
C THR A 69 -6.76 17.08 -10.72
N SER A 70 -7.54 18.14 -10.71
CA SER A 70 -8.62 18.36 -9.75
C SER A 70 -9.84 17.43 -9.93
N ALA A 71 -9.89 16.64 -11.00
CA ALA A 71 -10.97 15.72 -11.30
C ALA A 71 -10.59 14.23 -11.14
N MET A 72 -9.30 13.92 -10.92
CA MET A 72 -8.88 12.56 -10.63
C MET A 72 -8.90 12.30 -9.12
N THR A 73 -9.49 11.17 -8.75
CA THR A 73 -9.44 10.67 -7.37
C THR A 73 -8.78 9.30 -7.35
N HIS A 74 -8.02 9.05 -6.31
CA HIS A 74 -7.28 7.80 -6.14
C HIS A 74 -7.57 7.23 -4.77
N THR A 75 -8.20 6.06 -4.73
CA THR A 75 -8.62 5.41 -3.50
C THR A 75 -7.95 4.06 -3.36
N LEU A 76 -7.27 3.82 -2.25
CA LEU A 76 -6.70 2.53 -1.91
C LEU A 76 -7.78 1.64 -1.31
N ASN A 77 -8.01 0.48 -1.92
CA ASN A 77 -9.00 -0.49 -1.47
C ASN A 77 -8.35 -1.79 -1.01
N MET A 78 -8.67 -2.21 0.22
CA MET A 78 -8.33 -3.54 0.72
C MET A 78 -9.55 -4.16 1.41
N THR A 79 -9.86 -5.39 1.07
CA THR A 79 -11.00 -6.09 1.64
C THR A 79 -10.62 -6.73 2.97
N ASN A 80 -11.44 -6.48 3.99
CA ASN A 80 -11.33 -7.12 5.29
C ASN A 80 -11.61 -8.62 5.18
N THR A 81 -10.86 -9.43 5.88
CA THR A 81 -11.02 -10.89 5.83
C THR A 81 -12.19 -11.39 6.67
N SER A 82 -12.72 -10.55 7.56
CA SER A 82 -13.71 -10.94 8.59
C SER A 82 -13.30 -12.19 9.38
N TYR A 83 -12.00 -12.55 9.30
CA TYR A 83 -11.45 -13.81 9.81
C TYR A 83 -11.46 -13.89 11.33
N PHE A 84 -11.42 -12.74 11.99
CA PHE A 84 -11.36 -12.67 13.46
C PHE A 84 -12.75 -12.50 14.06
N ASP A 85 -13.64 -13.43 13.76
CA ASP A 85 -14.87 -13.53 14.52
C ASP A 85 -14.51 -14.04 15.93
N LYS A 86 -14.95 -13.30 16.95
CA LYS A 86 -14.63 -13.58 18.36
C LYS A 86 -15.00 -14.97 18.85
N ASP A 87 -15.83 -15.68 18.08
CA ASP A 87 -16.23 -17.06 18.42
C ASP A 87 -15.22 -18.11 17.92
N PHE A 88 -14.38 -17.78 16.95
CA PHE A 88 -13.42 -18.75 16.39
C PHE A 88 -12.15 -18.89 17.25
N LEU A 89 -11.79 -17.87 18.02
CA LEU A 89 -10.53 -17.81 18.77
C LEU A 89 -10.71 -18.03 20.28
N ASN A 90 -11.88 -18.41 20.71
CA ASN A 90 -12.16 -18.70 22.12
C ASN A 90 -11.58 -20.08 22.53
N THR A 91 -10.26 -20.23 22.33
CA THR A 91 -9.55 -21.34 22.96
C THR A 91 -9.33 -20.97 24.43
N SER A 92 -9.62 -21.91 25.29
CA SER A 92 -9.62 -21.86 26.76
C SER A 92 -8.27 -21.52 27.44
N THR A 93 -7.40 -20.81 26.79
CA THR A 93 -6.17 -20.25 27.36
C THR A 93 -6.39 -18.76 27.63
N SER A 94 -5.91 -18.28 28.74
CA SER A 94 -6.08 -16.93 29.30
C SER A 94 -5.51 -15.79 28.43
N GLN A 95 -5.26 -16.02 27.16
CA GLN A 95 -4.69 -15.10 26.20
C GLN A 95 -5.44 -15.27 24.87
N GLY A 96 -6.56 -14.56 24.74
CA GLY A 96 -7.37 -14.57 23.54
C GLY A 96 -6.84 -13.61 22.48
N ARG A 97 -6.99 -13.98 21.22
CA ARG A 97 -6.98 -13.03 20.13
C ARG A 97 -8.38 -12.46 19.97
N TYR A 98 -8.48 -11.15 19.84
CA TYR A 98 -9.74 -10.44 19.75
C TYR A 98 -9.75 -9.59 18.48
N ARG A 99 -10.92 -9.44 17.90
CA ARG A 99 -11.12 -8.41 16.89
C ARG A 99 -10.87 -7.04 17.51
N ALA A 100 -10.03 -6.24 16.89
CA ALA A 100 -9.90 -4.84 17.26
C ALA A 100 -11.18 -4.08 16.90
N THR A 101 -11.61 -3.19 17.77
CA THR A 101 -12.79 -2.34 17.57
C THR A 101 -12.49 -0.93 18.04
N SER A 102 -13.11 0.08 17.42
CA SER A 102 -12.97 1.50 17.77
C SER A 102 -11.49 1.94 17.79
N PHE A 103 -10.85 1.84 16.64
CA PHE A 103 -9.44 2.20 16.44
C PHE A 103 -9.26 2.94 15.12
N ASP A 104 -8.10 3.58 14.98
CA ASP A 104 -7.69 4.23 13.76
C ASP A 104 -6.48 3.50 13.15
N LEU A 105 -6.53 3.29 11.82
CA LEU A 105 -5.36 2.98 11.01
C LEU A 105 -4.95 4.22 10.23
N PHE A 106 -3.66 4.41 10.04
CA PHE A 106 -3.14 5.48 9.20
C PHE A 106 -2.28 4.93 8.07
N LEU A 107 -2.35 5.60 6.95
CA LEU A 107 -1.55 5.38 5.76
C LEU A 107 -0.41 6.39 5.73
N PHE A 108 0.82 5.92 5.51
CA PHE A 108 2.00 6.77 5.43
C PHE A 108 2.89 6.38 4.26
N ARG A 109 3.67 7.34 3.76
CA ARG A 109 4.75 7.07 2.81
C ARG A 109 5.97 6.57 3.57
N ILE A 110 6.57 5.46 3.09
CA ILE A 110 7.83 4.97 3.63
C ILE A 110 8.92 6.01 3.37
N PRO A 111 9.64 6.50 4.40
CA PRO A 111 10.71 7.46 4.23
C PRO A 111 11.83 6.88 3.36
N PRO A 112 12.48 7.68 2.52
CA PRO A 112 13.66 7.23 1.80
C PRO A 112 14.76 6.89 2.80
N ASN A 113 15.38 5.73 2.65
CA ASN A 113 16.53 5.35 3.47
C ASN A 113 17.75 6.13 3.01
N ASN A 114 18.35 6.92 3.90
CA ASN A 114 19.56 7.72 3.64
C ASN A 114 20.84 6.90 3.70
N SER A 115 20.78 5.58 3.64
CA SER A 115 21.94 4.71 3.60
C SER A 115 22.94 5.17 2.52
N THR A 116 24.21 5.25 2.90
CA THR A 116 25.35 5.80 2.15
C THR A 116 25.78 4.99 0.91
N ILE A 117 25.00 4.03 0.48
CA ILE A 117 25.23 3.21 -0.73
C ILE A 117 24.31 3.72 -1.85
N PRO A 118 24.76 3.74 -3.10
CA PRO A 118 24.47 4.76 -4.11
C PRO A 118 22.99 5.08 -4.35
N PRO A 119 22.69 6.22 -5.01
CA PRO A 119 21.40 6.91 -4.98
C PRO A 119 20.28 6.24 -5.81
N THR A 120 20.16 4.94 -5.72
CA THR A 120 18.98 4.22 -6.15
C THR A 120 18.07 4.09 -4.93
N PRO A 121 16.76 4.43 -5.05
CA PRO A 121 15.81 4.16 -3.99
C PRO A 121 15.93 2.69 -3.62
N GLN A 122 16.24 2.42 -2.36
CA GLN A 122 16.36 1.04 -1.90
C GLN A 122 14.95 0.46 -1.89
N ILE A 123 14.71 -0.37 -2.88
CA ILE A 123 13.48 -1.12 -2.98
C ILE A 123 13.59 -2.26 -1.96
N TRP A 124 12.66 -2.31 -1.04
CA TRP A 124 12.59 -3.40 -0.08
C TRP A 124 12.14 -4.71 -0.74
N ASP A 125 12.63 -5.83 -0.26
CA ASP A 125 12.30 -7.14 -0.79
C ASP A 125 11.02 -7.68 -0.14
N GLU A 126 10.07 -8.16 -0.95
CA GLU A 126 8.84 -8.78 -0.47
C GLU A 126 9.11 -10.07 0.31
N GLY A 127 10.01 -10.90 -0.21
CA GLY A 127 10.35 -12.19 0.38
C GLY A 127 9.41 -13.31 0.00
N VAL A 128 9.61 -14.43 0.70
CA VAL A 128 8.94 -15.70 0.39
C VAL A 128 8.25 -16.33 1.60
N GLY A 129 8.17 -15.62 2.72
CA GLY A 129 7.53 -16.09 3.95
C GLY A 129 6.02 -16.22 3.82
N TYR A 130 5.44 -17.27 4.36
CA TYR A 130 4.02 -17.61 4.19
C TYR A 130 3.19 -17.47 5.45
N ASP A 131 3.79 -17.60 6.63
CA ASP A 131 2.98 -17.88 7.80
C ASP A 131 3.24 -16.92 8.92
N PHE A 132 2.16 -16.23 9.27
CA PHE A 132 2.12 -15.30 10.38
C PHE A 132 2.01 -16.03 11.73
N ILE A 133 1.32 -17.17 11.77
CA ILE A 133 1.04 -17.92 12.99
C ILE A 133 2.18 -18.88 13.32
N SER A 134 2.81 -19.47 12.31
CA SER A 134 3.92 -20.39 12.46
C SER A 134 5.28 -19.75 12.24
N ALA A 135 5.38 -18.43 12.32
CA ALA A 135 6.62 -17.68 12.25
C ALA A 135 7.72 -18.22 13.20
N ASN A 136 7.33 -18.92 14.26
CA ASN A 136 8.22 -19.55 15.22
C ASN A 136 8.49 -21.04 14.95
N THR A 137 7.81 -21.66 14.01
CA THR A 137 8.17 -23.00 13.56
C THR A 137 9.01 -22.88 12.30
N PRO A 138 10.33 -23.09 12.37
CA PRO A 138 11.14 -23.15 11.17
C PRO A 138 10.54 -24.22 10.26
N ILE A 139 10.14 -23.85 9.04
CA ILE A 139 9.77 -24.84 8.04
C ILE A 139 11.04 -25.65 7.78
N PRO A 140 11.10 -26.94 8.18
CA PRO A 140 12.30 -27.73 8.02
C PRO A 140 12.65 -27.80 6.54
N ASN A 141 13.86 -27.39 6.17
CA ASN A 141 14.44 -27.41 4.82
C ASN A 141 14.00 -26.30 3.85
N ASP A 142 13.36 -25.24 4.26
CA ASP A 142 13.23 -24.08 3.41
C ASP A 142 14.54 -23.30 3.42
N LYS A 143 15.37 -23.50 2.35
CA LYS A 143 16.65 -22.79 2.18
C LYS A 143 16.46 -21.28 2.04
N ASN A 144 15.25 -20.83 1.73
CA ASN A 144 14.90 -19.42 1.56
C ASN A 144 14.69 -18.72 2.91
N TYR A 145 14.67 -19.44 4.01
CA TYR A 145 14.56 -18.86 5.35
C TYR A 145 15.85 -18.12 5.77
N SER A 146 16.98 -18.41 5.13
CA SER A 146 18.23 -17.67 5.36
C SER A 146 18.34 -16.38 4.55
N ASP A 147 17.62 -16.28 3.45
CA ASP A 147 17.52 -15.07 2.63
C ASP A 147 16.33 -14.27 3.13
N ARG A 148 16.51 -13.60 4.25
CA ARG A 148 15.46 -12.83 4.91
C ARG A 148 15.34 -11.45 4.25
N PRO A 149 14.39 -11.29 3.35
CA PRO A 149 14.07 -9.98 2.80
C PRO A 149 13.46 -9.11 3.89
N SER A 150 12.73 -8.10 3.52
CA SER A 150 12.23 -7.11 4.48
C SER A 150 11.56 -7.74 5.72
N ASN A 151 11.93 -7.24 6.88
CA ASN A 151 11.39 -7.56 8.19
C ASN A 151 11.50 -6.33 9.09
N TRP A 152 11.32 -6.47 10.39
CA TRP A 152 11.41 -5.34 11.32
C TRP A 152 12.73 -4.56 11.23
N SER A 153 13.84 -5.25 11.05
CA SER A 153 15.17 -4.65 11.05
C SER A 153 15.76 -4.45 9.66
N ALA A 154 15.38 -5.29 8.70
CA ALA A 154 16.00 -5.34 7.38
C ALA A 154 15.06 -4.82 6.27
N ILE A 155 15.64 -4.13 5.28
CA ILE A 155 14.98 -3.74 4.03
C ILE A 155 15.15 -4.86 3.01
N THR A 156 16.37 -5.38 2.91
CA THR A 156 16.80 -6.46 2.02
C THR A 156 17.65 -7.44 2.80
N THR A 157 18.19 -8.44 2.14
CA THR A 157 19.13 -9.40 2.76
C THR A 157 20.40 -8.76 3.30
N ILE A 158 20.77 -7.57 2.82
CA ILE A 158 22.04 -6.90 3.13
C ILE A 158 21.87 -5.52 3.78
N ASP A 159 20.72 -4.89 3.63
CA ASP A 159 20.48 -3.52 4.10
C ASP A 159 19.42 -3.49 5.22
N THR A 160 19.60 -2.56 6.14
CA THR A 160 18.68 -2.33 7.27
C THR A 160 17.90 -1.04 7.10
N TRP A 161 16.70 -1.00 7.73
CA TRP A 161 15.98 0.25 7.88
C TRP A 161 16.84 1.25 8.68
N GLU A 162 16.77 2.52 8.34
CA GLU A 162 17.42 3.58 9.11
C GLU A 162 16.85 3.64 10.54
N GLU A 163 15.54 3.42 10.66
CA GLU A 163 14.86 3.21 11.94
C GLU A 163 14.16 1.85 11.90
N PRO A 164 14.46 0.92 12.82
CA PRO A 164 13.80 -0.39 12.87
C PRO A 164 12.26 -0.25 12.87
N GLY A 165 11.60 -1.03 12.01
CA GLY A 165 10.16 -0.91 11.82
C GLY A 165 9.73 0.34 11.03
N ILE A 166 10.69 1.01 10.35
CA ILE A 166 10.49 2.18 9.49
C ILE A 166 10.43 3.50 10.27
N TYR A 167 9.79 3.55 11.41
CA TYR A 167 9.70 4.73 12.28
C TYR A 167 9.64 4.35 13.76
N SER A 168 10.13 5.27 14.60
CA SER A 168 10.03 5.14 16.05
C SER A 168 8.71 5.69 16.59
N ASN A 169 8.08 4.97 17.52
CA ASN A 169 6.90 5.43 18.24
C ASN A 169 7.25 6.49 19.31
N THR A 170 8.54 6.64 19.60
CA THR A 170 9.03 7.65 20.53
C THR A 170 9.54 8.86 19.75
N ASN A 171 9.69 10.00 20.44
CA ASN A 171 10.26 11.21 19.84
C ASN A 171 11.80 11.11 19.66
N SER A 172 12.38 9.92 19.74
CA SER A 172 13.79 9.63 19.54
C SER A 172 13.97 8.72 18.34
N GLY A 173 14.98 8.98 17.52
CA GLY A 173 15.28 8.22 16.30
C GLY A 173 15.34 9.11 15.07
N SER A 174 15.93 8.60 14.00
CA SER A 174 16.10 9.32 12.75
C SER A 174 14.75 9.62 12.07
N PHE A 175 13.85 8.65 12.12
CA PHE A 175 12.45 8.81 11.70
C PHE A 175 11.53 8.53 12.88
N ASN A 176 10.93 9.57 13.41
CA ASN A 176 9.86 9.43 14.40
C ASN A 176 8.49 9.66 13.73
N TYR A 177 7.43 9.26 14.40
CA TYR A 177 6.06 9.40 13.87
C TYR A 177 5.73 10.83 13.39
N ASN A 178 6.20 11.85 14.10
CA ASN A 178 5.91 13.25 13.73
C ASN A 178 6.62 13.70 12.44
N SER A 179 7.63 12.97 12.00
CA SER A 179 8.36 13.24 10.76
C SER A 179 7.85 12.43 9.57
N LEU A 180 6.91 11.49 9.79
CA LEU A 180 6.31 10.73 8.71
C LEU A 180 5.40 11.60 7.85
N GLN A 181 5.39 11.30 6.56
CA GLN A 181 4.37 11.79 5.65
C GLN A 181 3.11 10.92 5.81
N VAL A 182 2.22 11.32 6.69
CA VAL A 182 0.88 10.71 6.79
C VAL A 182 0.05 11.18 5.60
N ILE A 183 -0.58 10.23 4.92
CA ILE A 183 -1.39 10.45 3.73
C ILE A 183 -2.85 10.56 4.11
N ASP A 184 -3.36 9.57 4.86
CA ASP A 184 -4.74 9.50 5.30
C ASP A 184 -4.87 8.71 6.61
N THR A 185 -6.02 8.84 7.27
CA THR A 185 -6.37 8.12 8.50
C THR A 185 -7.83 7.71 8.44
N GLN A 186 -8.10 6.42 8.68
CA GLN A 186 -9.45 5.87 8.67
C GLN A 186 -9.80 5.29 10.04
N HIS A 187 -11.00 5.62 10.52
CA HIS A 187 -11.58 5.06 11.74
C HIS A 187 -12.31 3.75 11.45
N PHE A 188 -12.12 2.76 12.31
CA PHE A 188 -12.76 1.45 12.29
C PHE A 188 -13.59 1.29 13.56
N GLU A 189 -14.90 1.30 13.45
CA GLU A 189 -15.79 1.17 14.60
C GLU A 189 -15.93 -0.27 15.07
N PHE A 190 -16.09 -1.20 14.09
CA PHE A 190 -16.38 -2.61 14.36
C PHE A 190 -15.21 -3.55 14.05
N GLY A 191 -14.22 -3.09 13.28
CA GLY A 191 -13.06 -3.88 12.86
C GLY A 191 -13.36 -4.91 11.77
N ASP A 192 -14.49 -4.77 11.07
CA ASP A 192 -14.87 -5.55 9.90
C ASP A 192 -15.05 -4.68 8.63
N GLU A 193 -14.76 -3.40 8.76
CA GLU A 193 -14.76 -2.46 7.64
C GLU A 193 -13.60 -2.72 6.69
N ASN A 194 -13.80 -2.42 5.43
CA ASN A 194 -12.73 -2.41 4.42
C ASN A 194 -11.87 -1.16 4.56
N ILE A 195 -10.64 -1.24 4.09
CA ILE A 195 -9.80 -0.06 3.89
C ILE A 195 -10.27 0.71 2.67
N ASP A 196 -10.39 2.04 2.81
CA ASP A 196 -10.78 3.02 1.81
C ASP A 196 -10.01 4.33 2.05
N PHE A 197 -8.69 4.31 1.80
CA PHE A 197 -7.83 5.48 2.01
C PHE A 197 -7.79 6.39 0.79
N ASP A 198 -7.93 7.70 1.01
CA ASP A 198 -7.73 8.71 -0.03
C ASP A 198 -6.22 8.94 -0.29
N MET A 199 -5.76 8.49 -1.44
CA MET A 199 -4.40 8.72 -1.94
C MET A 199 -4.32 9.80 -3.01
N THR A 200 -5.37 10.60 -3.21
CA THR A 200 -5.50 11.52 -4.35
C THR A 200 -4.32 12.49 -4.44
N ASN A 201 -3.96 13.15 -3.34
CA ASN A 201 -2.85 14.10 -3.32
C ASN A 201 -1.49 13.43 -3.55
N GLU A 202 -1.33 12.25 -2.98
CA GLU A 202 -0.10 11.47 -3.07
C GLU A 202 0.16 11.03 -4.51
N ILE A 203 -0.81 10.36 -5.12
CA ILE A 203 -0.68 9.82 -6.48
C ILE A 203 -0.57 10.96 -7.51
N ASN A 204 -1.36 12.02 -7.38
CA ASN A 204 -1.23 13.18 -8.25
C ASN A 204 0.16 13.83 -8.16
N SER A 205 0.79 13.82 -6.99
CA SER A 205 2.16 14.32 -6.81
C SER A 205 3.20 13.42 -7.48
N ILE A 206 2.95 12.14 -7.59
CA ILE A 206 3.78 11.20 -8.37
C ILE A 206 3.57 11.44 -9.87
N LEU A 207 2.32 11.53 -10.32
CA LEU A 207 1.98 11.71 -11.73
C LEU A 207 2.50 13.03 -12.31
N ASN A 208 2.55 14.08 -11.50
CA ASN A 208 3.11 15.39 -11.92
C ASN A 208 4.63 15.52 -11.71
N GLY A 209 5.29 14.46 -11.20
CA GLY A 209 6.74 14.43 -10.98
C GLY A 209 7.24 15.16 -9.73
N SER A 210 6.35 15.62 -8.85
CA SER A 210 6.74 16.24 -7.57
C SER A 210 7.32 15.22 -6.60
N ILE A 211 6.90 13.95 -6.71
CA ILE A 211 7.47 12.81 -6.03
C ILE A 211 8.09 11.90 -7.10
N THR A 212 9.41 11.77 -7.10
CA THR A 212 10.12 11.10 -8.20
C THR A 212 10.27 9.60 -8.01
N THR A 213 10.29 9.09 -6.78
CA THR A 213 10.47 7.66 -6.51
C THR A 213 9.97 7.31 -5.11
N PRO A 214 8.69 6.96 -4.94
CA PRO A 214 8.23 6.41 -3.67
C PRO A 214 8.91 5.06 -3.43
N VAL A 215 9.33 4.82 -2.20
CA VAL A 215 9.88 3.52 -1.75
C VAL A 215 8.73 2.53 -1.50
N GLY A 216 7.53 3.05 -1.36
CA GLY A 216 6.30 2.35 -1.02
C GLY A 216 5.54 3.05 0.11
N TRP A 217 4.53 2.37 0.60
CA TRP A 217 3.64 2.89 1.63
C TRP A 217 3.48 1.88 2.76
N GLY A 218 3.04 2.36 3.91
CA GLY A 218 2.73 1.52 5.06
C GLY A 218 1.40 1.86 5.70
N ILE A 219 0.80 0.86 6.33
CA ILE A 219 -0.42 0.97 7.14
C ILE A 219 -0.09 0.45 8.53
N ALA A 220 -0.48 1.20 9.54
CA ALA A 220 -0.26 0.86 10.95
C ALA A 220 -1.35 1.42 11.85
N TYR A 221 -1.41 0.91 13.06
CA TYR A 221 -2.16 1.56 14.14
C TYR A 221 -1.48 2.86 14.56
N LEU A 222 -2.24 3.80 15.08
CA LEU A 222 -1.66 5.02 15.65
C LEU A 222 -0.64 4.66 16.75
N PRO A 223 0.45 5.43 16.90
CA PRO A 223 1.51 5.14 17.85
C PRO A 223 1.04 4.98 19.30
N GLN A 224 -0.05 5.66 19.67
CA GLN A 224 -0.66 5.53 20.99
C GLN A 224 -1.20 4.12 21.22
N VAL A 225 -1.75 3.48 20.17
CA VAL A 225 -2.27 2.12 20.23
C VAL A 225 -1.11 1.11 20.24
N GLU A 226 -0.10 1.28 19.41
CA GLU A 226 1.10 0.43 19.38
C GLU A 226 1.86 0.46 20.75
N SER A 227 1.77 1.57 21.47
CA SER A 227 2.46 1.76 22.77
C SER A 227 1.63 1.38 23.99
N LEU A 228 0.38 0.89 23.82
CA LEU A 228 -0.48 0.50 24.93
C LEU A 228 0.18 -0.60 25.77
N SER A 229 0.59 -0.25 26.99
CA SER A 229 1.09 -1.18 27.99
C SER A 229 -0.07 -1.64 28.88
N GLY A 230 -0.19 -2.96 29.07
CA GLY A 230 -1.15 -3.53 30.01
C GLY A 230 -2.49 -3.96 29.43
N THR A 231 -2.62 -4.04 28.11
CA THR A 231 -3.72 -4.75 27.45
C THR A 231 -3.50 -6.25 27.60
N THR A 232 -4.42 -6.94 28.25
CA THR A 232 -4.44 -8.41 28.27
C THR A 232 -5.08 -8.92 27.00
N GLY A 233 -4.30 -9.60 26.15
CA GLY A 233 -4.76 -10.16 24.88
C GLY A 233 -4.26 -9.40 23.66
N THR A 234 -4.34 -10.07 22.51
CA THR A 234 -3.97 -9.51 21.20
C THR A 234 -5.22 -9.07 20.46
N TYR A 235 -5.23 -7.82 20.04
CA TYR A 235 -6.30 -7.25 19.21
C TYR A 235 -5.82 -7.12 17.79
N SER A 236 -6.62 -7.59 16.83
CA SER A 236 -6.20 -7.65 15.44
C SER A 236 -7.32 -7.37 14.46
N VAL A 237 -6.90 -6.95 13.28
CA VAL A 237 -7.72 -6.84 12.07
C VAL A 237 -6.95 -7.41 10.90
N GLY A 238 -7.62 -8.09 9.98
CA GLY A 238 -7.00 -8.74 8.84
C GLY A 238 -7.54 -8.24 7.51
N PHE A 239 -6.65 -8.16 6.51
CA PHE A 239 -7.00 -7.79 5.14
C PHE A 239 -6.37 -8.75 4.14
N PHE A 240 -7.03 -8.96 3.01
CA PHE A 240 -6.45 -9.73 1.93
C PHE A 240 -5.24 -9.00 1.33
N THR A 241 -4.23 -9.77 0.94
CA THR A 241 -3.01 -9.27 0.29
C THR A 241 -3.01 -9.59 -1.20
N ARG A 242 -1.98 -9.14 -1.93
CA ARG A 242 -1.80 -9.47 -3.34
C ARG A 242 -1.65 -10.98 -3.60
N HIS A 243 -1.30 -11.77 -2.60
CA HIS A 243 -1.15 -13.22 -2.70
C HIS A 243 -2.42 -13.99 -2.36
N THR A 244 -3.54 -13.29 -2.16
CA THR A 244 -4.84 -13.95 -2.06
C THR A 244 -5.13 -14.67 -3.37
N GLN A 245 -5.65 -15.90 -3.28
CA GLN A 245 -6.10 -16.63 -4.46
C GLN A 245 -7.59 -16.38 -4.72
N THR A 246 -8.06 -15.21 -4.34
CA THR A 246 -9.44 -14.77 -4.51
C THR A 246 -9.47 -13.48 -5.34
N PHE A 247 -10.66 -13.01 -5.67
CA PHE A 247 -10.86 -11.73 -6.35
C PHE A 247 -10.82 -10.51 -5.41
N TYR A 248 -10.40 -10.71 -4.16
CA TYR A 248 -10.24 -9.63 -3.16
C TYR A 248 -8.82 -9.06 -3.13
N GLU A 249 -8.06 -9.20 -4.21
CA GLU A 249 -6.73 -8.60 -4.31
C GLU A 249 -6.83 -7.08 -4.11
N PRO A 250 -5.95 -6.48 -3.25
CA PRO A 250 -5.97 -5.06 -3.01
C PRO A 250 -5.53 -4.26 -4.25
N TYR A 251 -6.12 -3.09 -4.40
CA TYR A 251 -5.86 -2.22 -5.55
C TYR A 251 -6.05 -0.74 -5.23
N LEU A 252 -5.37 0.09 -5.99
CA LEU A 252 -5.60 1.51 -6.08
C LEU A 252 -6.61 1.77 -7.21
N GLN A 253 -7.78 2.28 -6.89
CA GLN A 253 -8.77 2.71 -7.87
C GLN A 253 -8.55 4.17 -8.24
N THR A 254 -8.31 4.41 -9.51
CA THR A 254 -8.25 5.76 -10.08
C THR A 254 -9.54 6.03 -10.85
N ASN A 255 -10.29 7.05 -10.42
CA ASN A 255 -11.42 7.58 -11.16
C ASN A 255 -10.98 8.81 -11.92
N TYR A 256 -11.25 8.88 -13.20
CA TYR A 256 -10.88 10.02 -14.04
C TYR A 256 -11.98 10.34 -15.06
N ASN A 257 -11.94 11.59 -15.55
CA ASN A 257 -12.82 12.00 -16.61
C ASN A 257 -12.17 11.64 -17.96
N ASP A 258 -12.83 10.77 -18.70
CA ASP A 258 -12.48 10.38 -20.06
C ASP A 258 -13.24 11.18 -21.12
N LEU A 259 -14.02 12.17 -20.70
CA LEU A 259 -14.65 13.08 -21.63
C LEU A 259 -13.61 13.92 -22.32
N ILE A 260 -13.58 13.78 -23.63
CA ILE A 260 -12.69 14.53 -24.48
C ILE A 260 -13.45 15.75 -24.95
N GLU A 261 -13.02 16.88 -24.42
CA GLU A 261 -13.47 18.18 -24.91
C GLU A 261 -12.59 18.59 -26.09
N ASP A 262 -13.09 18.44 -27.29
CA ASP A 262 -12.49 18.98 -28.49
C ASP A 262 -13.42 20.01 -29.15
N ASP A 263 -12.87 20.77 -30.10
CA ASP A 263 -13.57 21.86 -30.73
C ASP A 263 -14.43 21.43 -31.94
N ARG A 264 -14.67 20.10 -32.12
CA ARG A 264 -15.34 19.57 -33.35
C ARG A 264 -16.72 20.19 -33.65
N ASN A 265 -17.40 20.68 -32.62
CA ASN A 265 -18.70 21.32 -32.75
C ASN A 265 -18.65 22.84 -32.56
N MET A 266 -17.48 23.42 -32.31
CA MET A 266 -17.32 24.84 -32.00
C MET A 266 -16.05 25.44 -32.64
N PHE A 267 -15.84 25.16 -33.93
CA PHE A 267 -14.70 25.75 -34.64
C PHE A 267 -14.78 27.26 -34.68
N VAL A 268 -13.72 27.92 -34.22
CA VAL A 268 -13.59 29.39 -34.32
C VAL A 268 -12.60 29.73 -35.40
N LEU A 269 -13.08 30.38 -36.43
CA LEU A 269 -12.24 30.83 -37.57
C LEU A 269 -11.12 31.77 -37.08
N GLY A 270 -9.90 31.52 -37.50
CA GLY A 270 -8.73 32.34 -37.12
C GLY A 270 -8.15 32.06 -35.73
N LYS A 271 -8.62 31.01 -35.04
CA LYS A 271 -8.02 30.47 -33.81
C LYS A 271 -7.52 29.05 -34.01
N ILE A 272 -6.60 28.63 -33.15
CA ILE A 272 -6.17 27.23 -33.10
C ILE A 272 -7.32 26.44 -32.45
N ASN A 273 -7.88 25.50 -33.22
CA ASN A 273 -8.89 24.58 -32.73
C ASN A 273 -8.24 23.21 -32.52
N LYS A 274 -8.69 22.47 -31.50
CA LYS A 274 -8.17 21.14 -31.18
C LYS A 274 -9.18 20.09 -31.61
N LEU A 275 -8.70 19.12 -32.38
CA LEU A 275 -9.43 17.89 -32.69
C LEU A 275 -8.63 16.72 -32.14
N TYR A 276 -9.33 15.78 -31.51
CA TYR A 276 -8.76 14.54 -31.04
C TYR A 276 -9.25 13.38 -31.90
N LEU A 277 -8.31 12.63 -32.47
CA LEU A 277 -8.59 11.39 -33.18
C LEU A 277 -8.28 10.21 -32.25
N TYR A 278 -9.27 9.38 -32.02
CA TYR A 278 -9.14 8.18 -31.19
C TYR A 278 -8.98 6.97 -32.09
N VAL A 279 -7.89 6.24 -31.89
CA VAL A 279 -7.66 4.95 -32.50
C VAL A 279 -7.79 3.89 -31.42
N TYR A 280 -8.68 2.93 -31.68
CA TYR A 280 -8.96 1.82 -30.80
C TYR A 280 -8.47 0.53 -31.48
N GLU A 281 -7.52 -0.17 -30.87
CA GLU A 281 -6.99 -1.42 -31.37
C GLU A 281 -6.82 -2.40 -30.22
N ASP A 282 -7.34 -3.61 -30.36
CA ASP A 282 -7.31 -4.69 -29.36
C ASP A 282 -7.91 -4.33 -27.99
N GLY A 283 -8.86 -3.40 -27.95
CA GLY A 283 -9.52 -2.98 -26.72
C GLY A 283 -8.87 -1.79 -26.00
N ASP A 284 -7.76 -1.27 -26.51
CA ASP A 284 -7.05 -0.15 -25.93
C ASP A 284 -6.92 1.05 -26.90
N PHE A 285 -6.85 2.25 -26.33
CA PHE A 285 -6.50 3.44 -27.11
C PHE A 285 -5.02 3.40 -27.48
N LYS A 286 -4.73 3.64 -28.75
CA LYS A 286 -3.35 3.72 -29.26
C LYS A 286 -3.10 5.06 -29.93
N ASN A 287 -1.88 5.53 -29.82
CA ASN A 287 -1.40 6.65 -30.63
C ASN A 287 -1.17 6.20 -32.06
N LEU A 288 -1.41 7.11 -33.00
CA LEU A 288 -1.04 6.88 -34.39
C LEU A 288 0.49 6.92 -34.56
N ASP A 289 1.04 5.95 -35.29
CA ASP A 289 2.47 5.93 -35.62
C ASP A 289 2.86 6.97 -36.70
N PHE A 290 1.91 7.78 -37.14
CA PHE A 290 2.10 8.82 -38.14
C PHE A 290 1.28 10.08 -37.81
N ASN A 291 1.74 11.22 -38.31
CA ASN A 291 0.99 12.46 -38.21
C ASN A 291 -0.22 12.43 -39.15
N PRO A 292 -1.46 12.40 -38.66
CA PRO A 292 -2.62 12.41 -39.55
C PRO A 292 -2.73 13.76 -40.27
N PHE A 293 -3.05 13.72 -41.54
CA PHE A 293 -3.42 14.90 -42.29
C PHE A 293 -4.95 15.08 -42.18
N VAL A 294 -5.41 16.22 -41.71
CA VAL A 294 -6.82 16.55 -41.62
C VAL A 294 -7.14 17.64 -42.63
N GLU A 295 -7.98 17.33 -43.59
CA GLU A 295 -8.54 18.31 -44.52
C GLU A 295 -9.92 18.72 -44.01
N LEU A 296 -10.12 20.03 -43.78
CA LEU A 296 -11.34 20.62 -43.28
C LEU A 296 -12.22 21.17 -44.41
#